data_020bfed99557b2ef91694b9a9ca531e2
#
_entry.id   020bfed99557b2ef91694b9a9ca531e2
#
_cell.length_a   1.000
_cell.length_b   1.000
_cell.length_c   1.000
_cell.angle_alpha   90.00
_cell.angle_beta   90.00
_cell.angle_gamma   90.00
#
_symmetry.space_group_name_H-M   'P 1'
#
loop_
_entity.id
_entity.type
_entity.pdbx_description
1 polymer ?
#
loop_
_entity_poly.entity_id
_entity_poly.type
_entity_poly.pdbx_seq_one_letter_code
_entity_poly.pdbx_strand_id
1 'polypeptide(L)'
;PKDAYYNAITNWMEKNHSWKTKREWIMKTPGVVFALGAAVKAFTKPGDAVLIQNPVYYPFTNIIRDNDRRVIDNTLVYEKRVTEGKSQYSIDYEDFERKIVQENIKLFILCNPHNPVGRVWNREELQYLGEICLHHHVIVVSDEIHNDFVYPGFEHTVFANVDPRFAEFTVTCTAPSKTFNLAGLQISN
;
A
#
# COMPACT_ATOMS: atom_id res chain seq x y z
N PRO A 1 18.15 -1.52 -15.91
CA PRO A 1 17.60 -0.40 -16.67
C PRO A 1 18.64 0.70 -16.86
N LYS A 2 18.48 1.54 -17.92
CA LYS A 2 19.35 2.70 -18.14
C LYS A 2 18.95 3.82 -17.17
N ASP A 3 19.86 4.80 -16.97
CA ASP A 3 19.63 5.93 -16.06
C ASP A 3 18.35 6.70 -16.36
N ALA A 4 17.99 6.83 -17.64
CA ALA A 4 16.73 7.45 -18.06
C ALA A 4 15.48 6.83 -17.42
N TYR A 5 15.49 5.53 -17.15
CA TYR A 5 14.39 4.85 -16.48
C TYR A 5 14.22 5.30 -15.02
N TYR A 6 15.32 5.30 -14.28
CA TYR A 6 15.30 5.73 -12.88
C TYR A 6 14.98 7.21 -12.74
N ASN A 7 15.53 8.05 -13.61
CA ASN A 7 15.26 9.48 -13.63
C ASN A 7 13.78 9.76 -13.96
N ALA A 8 13.16 8.98 -14.85
CA ALA A 8 11.74 9.13 -15.15
C ALA A 8 10.87 8.87 -13.92
N ILE A 9 11.19 7.81 -13.15
CA ILE A 9 10.44 7.47 -11.93
C ILE A 9 10.66 8.54 -10.85
N THR A 10 11.91 8.90 -10.54
CA THR A 10 12.21 9.89 -9.50
C THR A 10 11.58 11.24 -9.81
N ASN A 11 11.66 11.68 -11.07
CA ASN A 11 11.04 12.94 -11.50
C ASN A 11 9.51 12.89 -11.44
N TRP A 12 8.91 11.74 -11.79
CA TRP A 12 7.46 11.57 -11.70
C TRP A 12 6.97 11.65 -10.26
N MET A 13 7.60 10.91 -9.35
CA MET A 13 7.24 10.88 -7.93
C MET A 13 7.46 12.24 -7.26
N GLU A 14 8.54 12.94 -7.56
CA GLU A 14 8.79 14.28 -7.02
C GLU A 14 7.76 15.29 -7.55
N LYS A 15 7.51 15.30 -8.86
CA LYS A 15 6.65 16.30 -9.51
C LYS A 15 5.16 16.11 -9.16
N ASN A 16 4.68 14.86 -9.16
CA ASN A 16 3.24 14.59 -9.06
C ASN A 16 2.80 14.16 -7.66
N HIS A 17 3.73 13.66 -6.82
CA HIS A 17 3.42 13.15 -5.48
C HIS A 17 4.29 13.78 -4.38
N SER A 18 5.08 14.81 -4.70
CA SER A 18 5.96 15.53 -3.75
C SER A 18 6.89 14.61 -2.96
N TRP A 19 7.25 13.44 -3.55
CA TRP A 19 8.08 12.44 -2.90
C TRP A 19 9.44 12.30 -3.59
N LYS A 20 10.50 12.72 -2.88
CA LYS A 20 11.89 12.60 -3.35
C LYS A 20 12.40 11.18 -3.09
N THR A 21 12.54 10.42 -4.15
CA THR A 21 13.10 9.07 -4.10
C THR A 21 14.57 9.06 -4.49
N LYS A 22 15.29 8.03 -4.05
CA LYS A 22 16.68 7.79 -4.45
C LYS A 22 16.72 6.64 -5.46
N ARG A 23 17.62 6.73 -6.43
CA ARG A 23 17.79 5.69 -7.45
C ARG A 23 18.03 4.30 -6.84
N GLU A 24 18.86 4.22 -5.82
CA GLU A 24 19.18 2.98 -5.10
C GLU A 24 18.00 2.33 -4.38
N TRP A 25 16.92 3.06 -4.18
CA TRP A 25 15.68 2.52 -3.60
C TRP A 25 14.81 1.82 -4.63
N ILE A 26 15.05 2.09 -5.95
CA ILE A 26 14.15 1.64 -7.00
C ILE A 26 14.54 0.25 -7.48
N MET A 27 13.63 -0.68 -7.29
CA MET A 27 13.75 -2.07 -7.77
C MET A 27 12.69 -2.35 -8.84
N LYS A 28 13.14 -2.67 -10.05
CA LYS A 28 12.22 -3.03 -11.13
C LYS A 28 11.68 -4.45 -10.95
N THR A 29 10.35 -4.60 -11.07
CA THR A 29 9.66 -5.90 -11.00
C THR A 29 8.70 -6.10 -12.18
N PRO A 30 8.32 -7.35 -12.51
CA PRO A 30 7.40 -7.64 -13.61
C PRO A 30 5.92 -7.50 -13.20
N GLY A 31 5.55 -6.38 -12.60
CA GLY A 31 4.20 -6.10 -12.12
C GLY A 31 4.08 -6.06 -10.60
N VAL A 32 3.11 -5.25 -10.12
CA VAL A 32 2.92 -5.02 -8.67
C VAL A 32 2.53 -6.30 -7.93
N VAL A 33 1.70 -7.16 -8.52
CA VAL A 33 1.33 -8.46 -7.90
C VAL A 33 2.57 -9.31 -7.62
N PHE A 34 3.54 -9.33 -8.53
CA PHE A 34 4.82 -9.99 -8.30
C PHE A 34 5.62 -9.31 -7.17
N ALA A 35 5.67 -7.98 -7.16
CA ALA A 35 6.37 -7.23 -6.11
C ALA A 35 5.80 -7.52 -4.73
N LEU A 36 4.46 -7.55 -4.60
CA LEU A 36 3.78 -7.93 -3.36
C LEU A 36 4.17 -9.34 -2.89
N GLY A 37 4.16 -10.32 -3.81
CA GLY A 37 4.56 -11.70 -3.50
C GLY A 37 6.03 -11.80 -3.08
N ALA A 38 6.90 -11.04 -3.73
CA ALA A 38 8.32 -10.97 -3.36
C ALA A 38 8.50 -10.35 -1.96
N ALA A 39 7.77 -9.28 -1.64
CA ALA A 39 7.80 -8.65 -0.32
C ALA A 39 7.26 -9.58 0.77
N VAL A 40 6.14 -10.28 0.52
CA VAL A 40 5.61 -11.29 1.45
C VAL A 40 6.69 -12.34 1.78
N LYS A 41 7.40 -12.85 0.76
CA LYS A 41 8.49 -13.83 0.99
C LYS A 41 9.70 -13.24 1.71
N ALA A 42 10.06 -12.00 1.39
CA ALA A 42 11.25 -11.36 1.95
C ALA A 42 11.11 -11.02 3.44
N PHE A 43 9.93 -10.57 3.85
CA PHE A 43 9.69 -10.04 5.19
C PHE A 43 8.94 -10.98 6.13
N THR A 44 8.48 -12.14 5.64
CA THR A 44 7.75 -13.10 6.45
C THR A 44 8.24 -14.55 6.20
N LYS A 45 7.87 -15.46 7.10
CA LYS A 45 8.11 -16.90 6.99
C LYS A 45 6.78 -17.64 6.76
N PRO A 46 6.79 -18.87 6.22
CA PRO A 46 5.60 -19.73 6.21
C PRO A 46 4.95 -19.81 7.60
N GLY A 47 3.62 -19.65 7.64
CA GLY A 47 2.85 -19.60 8.89
C GLY A 47 2.69 -18.22 9.52
N ASP A 48 3.50 -17.24 9.16
CA ASP A 48 3.35 -15.86 9.63
C ASP A 48 2.02 -15.24 9.16
N ALA A 49 1.52 -14.28 9.92
CA ALA A 49 0.30 -13.56 9.62
C ALA A 49 0.58 -12.27 8.84
N VAL A 50 -0.20 -12.07 7.79
CA VAL A 50 -0.18 -10.86 6.96
C VAL A 50 -1.56 -10.22 6.99
N LEU A 51 -1.62 -8.92 7.28
CA LEU A 51 -2.85 -8.16 7.43
C LEU A 51 -3.23 -7.48 6.12
N ILE A 52 -4.53 -7.51 5.82
CA ILE A 52 -5.18 -6.76 4.72
C ILE A 52 -6.46 -6.11 5.22
N GLN A 53 -7.08 -5.24 4.41
CA GLN A 53 -8.32 -4.52 4.76
C GLN A 53 -9.40 -4.75 3.71
N ASN A 54 -10.25 -5.79 3.90
CA ASN A 54 -11.36 -6.06 2.98
C ASN A 54 -12.50 -5.03 3.10
N PRO A 55 -13.28 -4.83 1.99
CA PRO A 55 -13.06 -5.38 0.67
C PRO A 55 -11.85 -4.76 -0.02
N VAL A 56 -10.94 -5.58 -0.50
CA VAL A 56 -9.70 -5.16 -1.17
C VAL A 56 -9.45 -6.00 -2.43
N TYR A 57 -8.53 -5.58 -3.26
CA TYR A 57 -8.12 -6.26 -4.47
C TYR A 57 -7.82 -7.75 -4.20
N TYR A 58 -8.65 -8.64 -4.79
CA TYR A 58 -8.67 -10.06 -4.46
C TYR A 58 -7.31 -10.79 -4.53
N PRO A 59 -6.35 -10.41 -5.42
CA PRO A 59 -5.06 -11.06 -5.47
C PRO A 59 -4.24 -10.95 -4.17
N PHE A 60 -4.50 -9.97 -3.29
CA PHE A 60 -3.80 -9.87 -2.01
C PHE A 60 -3.98 -11.15 -1.19
N THR A 61 -5.22 -11.63 -1.08
CA THR A 61 -5.52 -12.89 -0.38
C THR A 61 -4.79 -14.08 -1.00
N ASN A 62 -4.80 -14.18 -2.33
CA ASN A 62 -4.14 -15.27 -3.04
C ASN A 62 -2.62 -15.23 -2.84
N ILE A 63 -2.00 -14.06 -2.99
CA ILE A 63 -0.55 -13.88 -2.79
C ILE A 63 -0.13 -14.36 -1.40
N ILE A 64 -0.91 -14.02 -0.37
CA ILE A 64 -0.59 -14.41 1.01
C ILE A 64 -0.70 -15.93 1.17
N ARG A 65 -1.82 -16.52 0.73
CA ARG A 65 -2.11 -17.96 0.87
C ARG A 65 -1.18 -18.83 0.02
N ASP A 66 -0.93 -18.45 -1.23
CA ASP A 66 -0.06 -19.19 -2.16
C ASP A 66 1.40 -19.20 -1.72
N ASN A 67 1.75 -18.36 -0.76
CA ASN A 67 3.06 -18.35 -0.12
C ASN A 67 3.04 -18.93 1.31
N ASP A 68 2.02 -19.70 1.69
CA ASP A 68 1.89 -20.36 3.00
C ASP A 68 1.82 -19.38 4.19
N ARG A 69 1.28 -18.18 3.99
CA ARG A 69 1.05 -17.19 5.07
C ARG A 69 -0.43 -17.15 5.44
N ARG A 70 -0.72 -16.76 6.68
CA ARG A 70 -2.10 -16.59 7.16
C ARG A 70 -2.61 -15.22 6.79
N VAL A 71 -3.83 -15.15 6.25
CA VAL A 71 -4.52 -13.90 5.96
C VAL A 71 -5.26 -13.44 7.20
N ILE A 72 -4.97 -12.25 7.68
CA ILE A 72 -5.72 -11.58 8.74
C ILE A 72 -6.41 -10.36 8.14
N ASP A 73 -7.68 -10.20 8.44
CA ASP A 73 -8.53 -9.18 7.84
C ASP A 73 -8.97 -8.14 8.88
N ASN A 74 -8.55 -6.89 8.69
CA ASN A 74 -9.16 -5.73 9.34
C ASN A 74 -10.22 -5.16 8.39
N THR A 75 -11.42 -5.76 8.42
CA THR A 75 -12.52 -5.38 7.52
C THR A 75 -12.87 -3.90 7.67
N LEU A 76 -12.91 -3.16 6.56
CA LEU A 76 -13.32 -1.77 6.55
C LEU A 76 -14.78 -1.63 7.00
N VAL A 77 -15.06 -0.61 7.79
CA VAL A 77 -16.40 -0.31 8.26
C VAL A 77 -17.19 0.38 7.15
N TYR A 78 -18.34 -0.19 6.78
CA TYR A 78 -19.24 0.37 5.78
C TYR A 78 -20.35 1.17 6.44
N GLU A 79 -20.45 2.45 6.13
CA GLU A 79 -21.51 3.33 6.60
C GLU A 79 -22.65 3.43 5.56
N LYS A 80 -23.84 2.93 5.90
CA LYS A 80 -25.02 2.96 5.01
C LYS A 80 -25.52 4.38 4.71
N ARG A 81 -25.27 5.35 5.62
CA ARG A 81 -25.66 6.74 5.46
C ARG A 81 -24.42 7.61 5.55
N VAL A 82 -24.04 8.18 4.43
CA VAL A 82 -22.93 9.13 4.35
C VAL A 82 -23.51 10.53 4.57
N THR A 83 -23.05 11.20 5.61
CA THR A 83 -23.27 12.65 5.78
C THR A 83 -22.27 13.41 4.90
N GLU A 84 -22.62 14.63 4.52
CA GLU A 84 -21.78 15.50 3.68
C GLU A 84 -20.34 15.55 4.22
N GLY A 85 -19.35 15.34 3.36
CA GLY A 85 -17.92 15.33 3.71
C GLY A 85 -17.38 14.03 4.33
N LYS A 86 -18.21 12.99 4.53
CA LYS A 86 -17.74 11.69 5.02
C LYS A 86 -17.66 10.66 3.90
N SER A 87 -16.69 9.77 4.02
CA SER A 87 -16.55 8.61 3.13
C SER A 87 -17.43 7.46 3.58
N GLN A 88 -17.85 6.64 2.63
CA GLN A 88 -18.69 5.47 2.89
C GLN A 88 -17.95 4.32 3.60
N TYR A 89 -16.62 4.27 3.48
CA TYR A 89 -15.77 3.29 4.14
C TYR A 89 -14.76 3.99 5.06
N SER A 90 -14.56 3.44 6.24
CA SER A 90 -13.58 3.89 7.22
C SER A 90 -12.77 2.72 7.79
N ILE A 91 -11.66 3.05 8.46
CA ILE A 91 -10.79 2.07 9.11
C ILE A 91 -11.21 1.93 10.57
N ASP A 92 -11.36 0.69 11.04
CA ASP A 92 -11.44 0.37 12.46
C ASP A 92 -10.02 0.21 13.01
N TYR A 93 -9.49 1.30 13.59
CA TYR A 93 -8.12 1.34 14.12
C TYR A 93 -7.94 0.50 15.38
N GLU A 94 -8.98 0.39 16.22
CA GLU A 94 -8.93 -0.44 17.43
C GLU A 94 -8.82 -1.92 17.05
N ASP A 95 -9.62 -2.36 16.08
CA ASP A 95 -9.54 -3.72 15.52
C ASP A 95 -8.20 -3.96 14.81
N PHE A 96 -7.70 -2.95 14.08
CA PHE A 96 -6.40 -3.02 13.40
C PHE A 96 -5.25 -3.29 14.38
N GLU A 97 -5.12 -2.48 15.41
CA GLU A 97 -4.06 -2.64 16.41
C GLU A 97 -4.24 -3.93 17.23
N ARG A 98 -5.46 -4.22 17.64
CA ARG A 98 -5.79 -5.46 18.35
C ARG A 98 -5.34 -6.70 17.56
N LYS A 99 -5.62 -6.76 16.25
CA LYS A 99 -5.20 -7.87 15.38
C LYS A 99 -3.69 -7.94 15.21
N ILE A 100 -3.02 -6.81 15.09
CA ILE A 100 -1.54 -6.77 15.05
C ILE A 100 -0.96 -7.50 16.26
N VAL A 101 -1.46 -7.20 17.45
CA VAL A 101 -0.96 -7.79 18.69
C VAL A 101 -1.37 -9.27 18.82
N GLN A 102 -2.65 -9.58 18.66
CA GLN A 102 -3.18 -10.93 18.88
C GLN A 102 -2.66 -11.96 17.88
N GLU A 103 -2.52 -11.57 16.61
CA GLU A 103 -2.08 -12.45 15.53
C GLU A 103 -0.57 -12.37 15.25
N ASN A 104 0.16 -11.53 15.99
CA ASN A 104 1.59 -11.29 15.81
C ASN A 104 1.92 -10.93 14.34
N ILE A 105 1.20 -9.94 13.80
CA ILE A 105 1.32 -9.51 12.41
C ILE A 105 2.76 -9.08 12.11
N LYS A 106 3.31 -9.55 10.99
CA LYS A 106 4.65 -9.18 10.53
C LYS A 106 4.63 -8.20 9.36
N LEU A 107 3.56 -8.23 8.58
CA LEU A 107 3.42 -7.44 7.38
C LEU A 107 1.96 -7.00 7.19
N PHE A 108 1.78 -5.75 6.81
CA PHE A 108 0.50 -5.18 6.38
C PHE A 108 0.60 -4.80 4.91
N ILE A 109 -0.35 -5.27 4.08
CA ILE A 109 -0.49 -4.83 2.69
C ILE A 109 -1.56 -3.73 2.65
N LEU A 110 -1.11 -2.50 2.51
CA LEU A 110 -1.95 -1.31 2.34
C LEU A 110 -2.32 -1.14 0.87
N CYS A 111 -3.58 -0.86 0.56
CA CYS A 111 -4.04 -0.44 -0.75
C CYS A 111 -4.35 1.07 -0.75
N ASN A 112 -3.59 1.86 -1.48
CA ASN A 112 -3.70 3.33 -1.43
C ASN A 112 -3.39 3.99 -2.79
N PRO A 113 -4.36 4.48 -3.55
CA PRO A 113 -5.83 4.46 -3.34
C PRO A 113 -6.42 3.05 -3.26
N HIS A 114 -7.49 2.90 -2.46
CA HIS A 114 -8.04 1.59 -2.09
C HIS A 114 -9.04 1.06 -3.13
N ASN A 115 -8.67 -0.03 -3.79
CA ASN A 115 -9.49 -0.76 -4.73
C ASN A 115 -10.13 -2.00 -4.05
N PRO A 116 -11.45 -2.22 -4.11
CA PRO A 116 -12.45 -1.60 -5.01
C PRO A 116 -13.27 -0.47 -4.39
N VAL A 117 -13.04 -0.09 -3.13
CA VAL A 117 -13.93 0.84 -2.41
C VAL A 117 -13.81 2.30 -2.87
N GLY A 118 -12.78 2.61 -3.67
CA GLY A 118 -12.59 3.94 -4.23
C GLY A 118 -12.17 5.01 -3.22
N ARG A 119 -11.53 4.60 -2.10
CA ARG A 119 -11.00 5.51 -1.09
C ARG A 119 -9.59 5.98 -1.43
N VAL A 120 -9.36 7.28 -1.28
CA VAL A 120 -8.03 7.86 -1.11
C VAL A 120 -7.88 8.18 0.37
N TRP A 121 -6.96 7.52 1.04
CA TRP A 121 -6.71 7.75 2.47
C TRP A 121 -6.06 9.10 2.65
N ASN A 122 -6.56 9.91 3.55
CA ASN A 122 -5.98 11.21 3.85
C ASN A 122 -4.70 11.07 4.71
N ARG A 123 -3.96 12.16 4.86
CA ARG A 123 -2.68 12.16 5.57
C ARG A 123 -2.82 11.72 7.03
N GLU A 124 -3.89 12.15 7.70
CA GLU A 124 -4.14 11.82 9.11
C GLU A 124 -4.45 10.32 9.28
N GLU A 125 -5.26 9.75 8.37
CA GLU A 125 -5.57 8.31 8.37
C GLU A 125 -4.30 7.47 8.17
N LEU A 126 -3.44 7.87 7.23
CA LEU A 126 -2.17 7.20 6.96
C LEU A 126 -1.17 7.37 8.10
N GLN A 127 -1.13 8.56 8.72
CA GLN A 127 -0.28 8.82 9.89
C GLN A 127 -0.66 7.88 11.05
N TYR A 128 -1.96 7.73 11.32
CA TYR A 128 -2.43 6.88 12.41
C TYR A 128 -2.09 5.41 12.17
N LEU A 129 -2.33 4.90 10.96
CA LEU A 129 -1.90 3.55 10.56
C LEU A 129 -0.39 3.36 10.71
N GLY A 130 0.39 4.34 10.26
CA GLY A 130 1.83 4.29 10.28
C GLY A 130 2.40 4.28 11.70
N GLU A 131 1.85 5.07 12.63
CA GLU A 131 2.27 5.05 14.02
C GLU A 131 2.01 3.70 14.70
N ILE A 132 0.86 3.08 14.43
CA ILE A 132 0.58 1.72 14.93
C ILE A 132 1.59 0.72 14.36
N CYS A 133 1.82 0.74 13.04
CA CYS A 133 2.78 -0.17 12.40
C CYS A 133 4.21 0.04 12.93
N LEU A 134 4.63 1.28 13.12
CA LEU A 134 5.94 1.62 13.67
C LEU A 134 6.09 1.11 15.11
N HIS A 135 5.08 1.35 15.96
CA HIS A 135 5.09 0.92 17.36
C HIS A 135 5.23 -0.60 17.50
N HIS A 136 4.56 -1.35 16.63
CA HIS A 136 4.55 -2.82 16.67
C HIS A 136 5.55 -3.49 15.71
N HIS A 137 6.43 -2.73 15.07
CA HIS A 137 7.45 -3.22 14.13
C HIS A 137 6.86 -4.01 12.95
N VAL A 138 5.72 -3.56 12.42
CA VAL A 138 5.06 -4.15 11.24
C VAL A 138 5.59 -3.52 9.98
N ILE A 139 6.07 -4.33 9.04
CA ILE A 139 6.45 -3.85 7.70
C ILE A 139 5.20 -3.51 6.90
N VAL A 140 5.19 -2.36 6.25
CA VAL A 140 4.10 -1.94 5.36
C VAL A 140 4.51 -2.12 3.90
N VAL A 141 3.68 -2.85 3.14
CA VAL A 141 3.80 -2.91 1.68
C VAL A 141 2.64 -2.12 1.09
N SER A 142 2.92 -0.91 0.64
CA SER A 142 1.91 0.00 0.11
C SER A 142 1.74 -0.20 -1.40
N ASP A 143 0.61 -0.78 -1.81
CA ASP A 143 0.23 -0.85 -3.22
C ASP A 143 -0.38 0.49 -3.64
N GLU A 144 0.42 1.27 -4.34
CA GLU A 144 0.08 2.61 -4.82
C GLU A 144 -0.05 2.67 -6.35
N ILE A 145 -0.42 1.56 -6.98
CA ILE A 145 -0.56 1.47 -8.44
C ILE A 145 -1.60 2.45 -9.01
N HIS A 146 -2.53 2.92 -8.17
CA HIS A 146 -3.59 3.86 -8.55
C HIS A 146 -3.31 5.31 -8.12
N ASN A 147 -2.10 5.64 -7.71
CA ASN A 147 -1.72 6.95 -7.14
C ASN A 147 -2.07 8.16 -8.02
N ASP A 148 -2.08 7.99 -9.36
CA ASP A 148 -2.43 9.05 -10.31
C ASP A 148 -3.96 9.16 -10.57
N PHE A 149 -4.79 8.25 -9.98
CA PHE A 149 -6.24 8.23 -10.17
C PHE A 149 -6.96 8.81 -8.95
N VAL A 150 -6.93 10.13 -8.85
CA VAL A 150 -7.58 10.86 -7.76
C VAL A 150 -8.55 11.88 -8.32
N TYR A 151 -9.78 11.89 -7.80
CA TYR A 151 -10.80 12.85 -8.24
C TYR A 151 -10.47 14.27 -7.76
N PRO A 152 -10.96 15.32 -8.47
CA PRO A 152 -10.80 16.71 -8.05
C PRO A 152 -11.27 16.91 -6.59
N GLY A 153 -10.47 17.64 -5.82
CA GLY A 153 -10.74 17.88 -4.40
C GLY A 153 -10.12 16.86 -3.43
N PHE A 154 -9.48 15.80 -3.97
CA PHE A 154 -8.72 14.84 -3.18
C PHE A 154 -7.26 14.85 -3.60
N GLU A 155 -6.38 14.42 -2.72
CA GLU A 155 -4.94 14.32 -2.97
C GLU A 155 -4.42 12.97 -2.49
N HIS A 156 -3.62 12.31 -3.34
CA HIS A 156 -2.91 11.10 -2.95
C HIS A 156 -1.67 11.47 -2.13
N THR A 157 -1.52 10.86 -0.98
CA THR A 157 -0.31 10.95 -0.16
C THR A 157 0.41 9.61 -0.21
N VAL A 158 1.67 9.60 -0.66
CA VAL A 158 2.53 8.41 -0.59
C VAL A 158 2.75 8.04 0.87
N PHE A 159 2.47 6.80 1.24
CA PHE A 159 2.56 6.36 2.64
C PHE A 159 3.96 6.58 3.25
N ALA A 160 5.01 6.23 2.51
CA ALA A 160 6.40 6.44 2.93
C ALA A 160 6.80 7.91 3.08
N ASN A 161 5.98 8.85 2.56
CA ASN A 161 6.23 10.31 2.63
C ASN A 161 5.35 11.02 3.67
N VAL A 162 4.54 10.29 4.41
CA VAL A 162 3.72 10.84 5.50
C VAL A 162 4.61 11.33 6.64
N ASP A 163 5.56 10.49 7.06
CA ASP A 163 6.56 10.77 8.08
C ASP A 163 7.92 10.18 7.63
N PRO A 164 9.05 10.87 7.83
CA PRO A 164 10.37 10.34 7.46
C PRO A 164 10.69 8.95 8.05
N ARG A 165 10.17 8.64 9.25
CA ARG A 165 10.35 7.33 9.91
C ARG A 165 9.67 6.20 9.14
N PHE A 166 8.60 6.50 8.40
CA PHE A 166 7.82 5.48 7.69
C PHE A 166 8.57 4.91 6.49
N ALA A 167 9.48 5.67 5.89
CA ALA A 167 10.31 5.18 4.80
C ALA A 167 11.22 3.99 5.18
N GLU A 168 11.56 3.85 6.47
CA GLU A 168 12.47 2.81 6.95
C GLU A 168 11.82 1.41 7.03
N PHE A 169 10.49 1.34 7.09
CA PHE A 169 9.76 0.07 7.17
C PHE A 169 8.69 -0.09 6.07
N THR A 170 8.79 0.70 4.99
CA THR A 170 7.82 0.68 3.89
C THR A 170 8.44 0.22 2.59
N VAL A 171 7.71 -0.66 1.89
CA VAL A 171 7.91 -0.95 0.46
C VAL A 171 6.76 -0.34 -0.30
N THR A 172 7.03 0.67 -1.14
CA THR A 172 6.02 1.31 -1.99
C THR A 172 6.03 0.67 -3.37
N CYS A 173 4.89 0.14 -3.81
CA CYS A 173 4.73 -0.50 -5.11
C CYS A 173 3.99 0.43 -6.07
N THR A 174 4.64 0.84 -7.16
CA THR A 174 4.07 1.68 -8.21
C THR A 174 4.24 1.07 -9.59
N ALA A 175 3.44 1.49 -10.56
CA ALA A 175 3.58 1.07 -11.95
C ALA A 175 2.99 2.08 -12.92
N PRO A 176 3.59 2.28 -14.11
CA PRO A 176 3.02 3.13 -15.16
C PRO A 176 1.81 2.49 -15.85
N SER A 177 1.52 1.23 -15.54
CA SER A 177 0.56 0.41 -16.26
C SER A 177 -0.86 0.95 -16.23
N LYS A 178 -1.30 1.52 -15.13
CA LYS A 178 -2.64 2.11 -14.99
C LYS A 178 -2.66 3.50 -15.59
N THR A 179 -1.76 4.38 -15.19
CA THR A 179 -1.68 5.77 -15.64
C THR A 179 -1.58 5.90 -17.16
N PHE A 180 -0.78 5.04 -17.80
CA PHE A 180 -0.50 5.11 -19.24
C PHE A 180 -1.10 3.96 -20.05
N ASN A 181 -1.99 3.15 -19.47
CA ASN A 181 -2.61 1.99 -20.12
C ASN A 181 -1.58 1.00 -20.71
N LEU A 182 -0.54 0.69 -19.95
CA LEU A 182 0.60 -0.13 -20.38
C LEU A 182 0.69 -1.49 -19.65
N ALA A 183 -0.45 -2.06 -19.24
CA ALA A 183 -0.48 -3.30 -18.46
C ALA A 183 0.25 -4.47 -19.13
N GLY A 184 0.21 -4.55 -20.48
CA GLY A 184 0.89 -5.60 -21.26
C GLY A 184 2.42 -5.56 -21.16
N LEU A 185 3.03 -4.44 -20.75
CA LEU A 185 4.49 -4.34 -20.59
C LEU A 185 5.00 -4.98 -19.29
N GLN A 186 4.10 -5.32 -18.36
CA GLN A 186 4.43 -5.97 -17.09
C GLN A 186 5.64 -5.33 -16.39
N ILE A 187 5.54 -4.05 -16.10
CA ILE A 187 6.60 -3.28 -15.45
C ILE A 187 6.05 -2.57 -14.21
N SER A 188 6.80 -2.66 -13.11
CA SER A 188 6.53 -1.96 -11.84
C SER A 188 7.82 -1.68 -11.08
N ASN A 189 7.72 -0.88 -10.05
CA ASN A 189 8.84 -0.43 -9.22
C ASN A 189 8.52 -0.62 -7.76
#